data_f4b52f9711a2b1f808bef2adfb70bbcb
#
_entry.id   f4b52f9711a2b1f808bef2adfb70bbcb
#
_cell.length_a   1.000
_cell.length_b   1.000
_cell.length_c   1.000
_cell.angle_alpha   90.00
_cell.angle_beta   90.00
_cell.angle_gamma   90.00
#
_symmetry.space_group_name_H-M   'P 1'
#
loop_
_entity.id
_entity.type
_entity.pdbx_description
1 polymer ?
#
loop_
_entity_poly.entity_id
_entity_poly.type
_entity_poly.pdbx_seq_one_letter_code
_entity_poly.pdbx_strand_id
1 'polypeptide(L)'
;TTAQFAVALIVIAATLKTAAFPLHGWVTEVMEAPTPVSAFLHAGIINSGGVLLIKLAPLVSASPGAMAALVMVGGFTALFGATVMLTQSAVKTALAWSTVAQMGFMLLQCGLGLWPLALLHIVAHSLYKAHAFLSSGSAVLAVASVRKPGPVAVPSARAVSKAFLLALCLYAAVALAFDLVLGPQSAQAIALGAILVLGVAYLIAQGLADAAPRALTRRTVLASLGATLAYFGFHRLADWLWGGLLPHAPASGPLEWALIVLALLSFAFVAIVQAMFPLWAHHPAAAGLRVHLANGLYLNAILDRMTGGFRVDANRSALEKSNV
;
A
#
# COMPACT_ATOMS: atom_id res chain seq x y z
N THR A 1 23.27 3.71 -21.70
CA THR A 1 24.21 2.58 -21.77
C THR A 1 23.44 1.26 -21.72
N THR A 2 24.04 0.14 -22.16
CA THR A 2 23.44 -1.21 -22.15
C THR A 2 23.01 -1.62 -20.73
N ALA A 3 23.80 -1.28 -19.71
CA ALA A 3 23.47 -1.57 -18.31
C ALA A 3 22.19 -0.85 -17.85
N GLN A 4 22.01 0.41 -18.19
CA GLN A 4 20.79 1.15 -17.85
C GLN A 4 19.54 0.58 -18.53
N PHE A 5 19.68 0.12 -19.78
CA PHE A 5 18.60 -0.57 -20.47
C PHE A 5 18.25 -1.90 -19.81
N ALA A 6 19.24 -2.69 -19.41
CA ALA A 6 19.02 -3.92 -18.66
C ALA A 6 18.31 -3.65 -17.31
N VAL A 7 18.71 -2.62 -16.58
CA VAL A 7 18.05 -2.23 -15.32
C VAL A 7 16.60 -1.80 -15.57
N ALA A 8 16.32 -1.04 -16.64
CA ALA A 8 14.96 -0.68 -16.99
C ALA A 8 14.08 -1.91 -17.24
N LEU A 9 14.59 -2.92 -17.98
CA LEU A 9 13.87 -4.18 -18.20
C LEU A 9 13.64 -4.95 -16.90
N ILE A 10 14.61 -4.96 -15.97
CA ILE A 10 14.46 -5.58 -14.64
C ILE A 10 13.33 -4.87 -13.85
N VAL A 11 13.29 -3.55 -13.85
CA VAL A 11 12.24 -2.77 -13.18
C VAL A 11 10.88 -3.06 -13.81
N ILE A 12 10.78 -3.10 -15.13
CA ILE A 12 9.53 -3.47 -15.83
C ILE A 12 9.09 -4.89 -15.44
N ALA A 13 9.99 -5.86 -15.47
CA ALA A 13 9.68 -7.24 -15.08
C ALA A 13 9.20 -7.32 -13.62
N ALA A 14 9.85 -6.59 -12.71
CA ALA A 14 9.46 -6.54 -11.31
C ALA A 14 8.07 -5.90 -11.12
N THR A 15 7.77 -4.79 -11.78
CA THR A 15 6.47 -4.12 -11.70
C THR A 15 5.33 -4.98 -12.25
N LEU A 16 5.57 -5.72 -13.34
CA LEU A 16 4.62 -6.70 -13.86
C LEU A 16 4.34 -7.82 -12.85
N LYS A 17 5.38 -8.37 -12.24
CA LYS A 17 5.27 -9.47 -11.26
C LYS A 17 4.64 -9.06 -9.94
N THR A 18 4.73 -7.81 -9.56
CA THR A 18 4.13 -7.26 -8.33
C THR A 18 2.72 -6.70 -8.54
N ALA A 19 2.13 -6.91 -9.72
CA ALA A 19 0.81 -6.36 -10.06
C ALA A 19 0.72 -4.84 -9.83
N ALA A 20 1.77 -4.11 -10.23
CA ALA A 20 1.76 -2.66 -10.14
C ALA A 20 0.83 -2.06 -11.19
N PHE A 21 0.28 -0.87 -10.87
CA PHE A 21 -0.51 -0.09 -11.82
C PHE A 21 0.29 0.18 -13.11
N PRO A 22 -0.31 0.07 -14.30
CA PRO A 22 -1.72 -0.26 -14.59
C PRO A 22 -1.99 -1.76 -14.76
N LEU A 23 -1.00 -2.63 -14.62
CA LEU A 23 -1.04 -4.04 -15.01
C LEU A 23 -1.37 -4.98 -13.83
N HIS A 24 -2.29 -4.56 -12.95
CA HIS A 24 -2.69 -5.28 -11.75
C HIS A 24 -3.82 -6.30 -11.97
N GLY A 25 -4.43 -6.34 -13.16
CA GLY A 25 -5.62 -7.14 -13.46
C GLY A 25 -5.45 -8.63 -13.16
N TRP A 26 -4.31 -9.19 -13.52
CA TRP A 26 -4.03 -10.61 -13.34
C TRP A 26 -4.15 -11.10 -11.88
N VAL A 27 -4.00 -10.20 -10.90
CA VAL A 27 -4.13 -10.55 -9.47
C VAL A 27 -5.54 -10.27 -8.93
N THR A 28 -6.24 -9.31 -9.51
CA THR A 28 -7.59 -8.94 -9.05
C THR A 28 -8.69 -9.78 -9.69
N GLU A 29 -8.44 -10.44 -10.81
CA GLU A 29 -9.40 -11.27 -11.52
C GLU A 29 -9.47 -12.72 -11.02
N VAL A 30 -8.44 -13.22 -10.33
CA VAL A 30 -8.40 -14.59 -9.82
C VAL A 30 -9.04 -14.75 -8.44
N MET A 31 -9.99 -13.89 -8.05
CA MET A 31 -10.59 -13.91 -6.71
C MET A 31 -11.60 -15.03 -6.50
N GLU A 32 -12.09 -15.65 -7.55
CA GLU A 32 -12.98 -16.82 -7.49
C GLU A 32 -12.23 -18.12 -7.15
N ALA A 33 -10.91 -18.15 -7.30
CA ALA A 33 -10.08 -19.30 -6.94
C ALA A 33 -10.29 -19.71 -5.48
N PRO A 34 -10.13 -21.00 -5.13
CA PRO A 34 -10.19 -21.46 -3.74
C PRO A 34 -9.26 -20.69 -2.81
N THR A 35 -9.64 -20.51 -1.55
CA THR A 35 -8.89 -19.70 -0.58
C THR A 35 -7.41 -20.11 -0.41
N PRO A 36 -7.03 -21.40 -0.43
CA PRO A 36 -5.62 -21.78 -0.39
C PRO A 36 -4.82 -21.30 -1.60
N VAL A 37 -5.43 -21.31 -2.80
CA VAL A 37 -4.81 -20.82 -4.03
C VAL A 37 -4.64 -19.30 -3.95
N SER A 38 -5.67 -18.58 -3.51
CA SER A 38 -5.59 -17.13 -3.28
C SER A 38 -4.51 -16.80 -2.23
N ALA A 39 -4.43 -17.56 -1.13
CA ALA A 39 -3.39 -17.37 -0.12
C ALA A 39 -1.98 -17.55 -0.72
N PHE A 40 -1.76 -18.63 -1.50
CA PHE A 40 -0.47 -18.87 -2.15
C PHE A 40 -0.10 -17.80 -3.15
N LEU A 41 -1.05 -17.33 -3.95
CA LEU A 41 -0.84 -16.27 -4.93
C LEU A 41 -0.43 -14.95 -4.25
N HIS A 42 -1.22 -14.51 -3.27
CA HIS A 42 -1.05 -13.21 -2.63
C HIS A 42 0.03 -13.18 -1.54
N ALA A 43 0.34 -14.31 -0.93
CA ALA A 43 1.41 -14.39 0.06
C ALA A 43 2.77 -14.82 -0.53
N GLY A 44 2.76 -15.50 -1.67
CA GLY A 44 3.95 -16.08 -2.29
C GLY A 44 4.32 -15.42 -3.63
N ILE A 45 3.60 -15.78 -4.68
CA ILE A 45 3.97 -15.48 -6.08
C ILE A 45 4.15 -13.98 -6.32
N ILE A 46 3.28 -13.14 -5.79
CA ILE A 46 3.31 -11.70 -6.02
C ILE A 46 4.55 -11.01 -5.49
N ASN A 47 5.21 -11.61 -4.49
CA ASN A 47 6.44 -11.07 -3.91
C ASN A 47 7.67 -11.26 -4.80
N SER A 48 7.56 -12.06 -5.88
CA SER A 48 8.69 -12.42 -6.75
C SER A 48 9.37 -11.20 -7.39
N GLY A 49 8.62 -10.16 -7.74
CA GLY A 49 9.21 -8.93 -8.28
C GLY A 49 10.05 -8.18 -7.24
N GLY A 50 9.59 -8.12 -5.98
CA GLY A 50 10.38 -7.55 -4.88
C GLY A 50 11.65 -8.34 -4.59
N VAL A 51 11.56 -9.67 -4.59
CA VAL A 51 12.72 -10.55 -4.44
C VAL A 51 13.73 -10.35 -5.57
N LEU A 52 13.24 -10.19 -6.82
CA LEU A 52 14.09 -9.88 -7.98
C LEU A 52 14.85 -8.55 -7.78
N LEU A 53 14.15 -7.50 -7.38
CA LEU A 53 14.77 -6.18 -7.12
C LEU A 53 15.80 -6.25 -6.00
N ILE A 54 15.49 -6.92 -4.89
CA ILE A 54 16.40 -7.05 -3.74
C ILE A 54 17.65 -7.85 -4.12
N LYS A 55 17.52 -8.93 -4.87
CA LYS A 55 18.66 -9.71 -5.38
C LYS A 55 19.57 -8.91 -6.29
N LEU A 56 19.01 -7.98 -7.04
CA LEU A 56 19.72 -7.11 -7.97
C LEU A 56 19.89 -5.67 -7.43
N ALA A 57 19.71 -5.48 -6.12
CA ALA A 57 19.76 -4.18 -5.48
C ALA A 57 21.01 -3.35 -5.80
N PRO A 58 22.24 -3.90 -5.84
CA PRO A 58 23.42 -3.14 -6.22
C PRO A 58 23.34 -2.57 -7.64
N LEU A 59 22.78 -3.34 -8.57
CA LEU A 59 22.62 -2.93 -9.97
C LEU A 59 21.50 -1.86 -10.11
N VAL A 60 20.38 -2.05 -9.43
CA VAL A 60 19.24 -1.11 -9.46
C VAL A 60 19.62 0.21 -8.79
N SER A 61 20.32 0.17 -7.66
CA SER A 61 20.79 1.36 -6.93
C SER A 61 21.78 2.21 -7.72
N ALA A 62 22.50 1.62 -8.68
CA ALA A 62 23.40 2.34 -9.57
C ALA A 62 22.66 3.16 -10.66
N SER A 63 21.33 3.06 -10.75
CA SER A 63 20.51 3.77 -11.73
C SER A 63 19.50 4.70 -11.06
N PRO A 64 19.80 6.01 -10.91
CA PRO A 64 18.87 6.98 -10.31
C PRO A 64 17.51 7.03 -11.01
N GLY A 65 17.48 6.86 -12.34
CA GLY A 65 16.23 6.80 -13.10
C GLY A 65 15.36 5.59 -12.77
N ALA A 66 15.98 4.42 -12.53
CA ALA A 66 15.26 3.22 -12.10
C ALA A 66 14.71 3.38 -10.67
N MET A 67 15.49 3.95 -9.76
CA MET A 67 15.07 4.27 -8.39
C MET A 67 13.88 5.25 -8.41
N ALA A 68 13.96 6.31 -9.21
CA ALA A 68 12.86 7.27 -9.38
C ALA A 68 11.60 6.62 -9.96
N ALA A 69 11.73 5.76 -10.97
CA ALA A 69 10.60 5.02 -11.54
C ALA A 69 9.93 4.12 -10.49
N LEU A 70 10.70 3.43 -9.65
CA LEU A 70 10.17 2.61 -8.56
C LEU A 70 9.42 3.45 -7.52
N VAL A 71 9.93 4.64 -7.15
CA VAL A 71 9.23 5.56 -6.24
C VAL A 71 7.90 6.00 -6.84
N MET A 72 7.91 6.44 -8.10
CA MET A 72 6.72 6.95 -8.80
C MET A 72 5.65 5.87 -9.00
N VAL A 73 6.03 4.75 -9.62
CA VAL A 73 5.10 3.65 -9.90
C VAL A 73 4.65 2.99 -8.59
N GLY A 74 5.57 2.76 -7.67
CA GLY A 74 5.27 2.17 -6.36
C GLY A 74 4.35 3.04 -5.53
N GLY A 75 4.66 4.33 -5.39
CA GLY A 75 3.87 5.30 -4.64
C GLY A 75 2.46 5.43 -5.22
N PHE A 76 2.34 5.60 -6.54
CA PHE A 76 1.04 5.68 -7.20
C PHE A 76 0.23 4.39 -7.04
N THR A 77 0.86 3.22 -7.24
CA THR A 77 0.20 1.90 -7.05
C THR A 77 -0.30 1.74 -5.62
N ALA A 78 0.49 2.16 -4.62
CA ALA A 78 0.10 2.08 -3.22
C ALA A 78 -1.15 2.92 -2.93
N LEU A 79 -1.17 4.17 -3.37
CA LEU A 79 -2.30 5.09 -3.17
C LEU A 79 -3.55 4.64 -3.94
N PHE A 80 -3.37 4.26 -5.20
CA PHE A 80 -4.47 3.75 -6.04
C PHE A 80 -5.08 2.48 -5.45
N GLY A 81 -4.26 1.47 -5.15
CA GLY A 81 -4.73 0.22 -4.57
C GLY A 81 -5.43 0.42 -3.22
N ALA A 82 -4.90 1.28 -2.35
CA ALA A 82 -5.52 1.62 -1.08
C ALA A 82 -6.88 2.31 -1.24
N THR A 83 -7.01 3.25 -2.16
CA THR A 83 -8.28 3.94 -2.41
C THR A 83 -9.34 3.03 -3.01
N VAL A 84 -8.96 2.16 -3.97
CA VAL A 84 -9.87 1.17 -4.54
C VAL A 84 -10.30 0.14 -3.49
N MET A 85 -9.38 -0.33 -2.66
CA MET A 85 -9.69 -1.27 -1.55
C MET A 85 -10.84 -0.78 -0.68
N LEU A 86 -10.91 0.51 -0.36
CA LEU A 86 -11.95 1.10 0.47
C LEU A 86 -13.34 1.08 -0.17
N THR A 87 -13.43 0.87 -1.47
CA THR A 87 -14.70 0.81 -2.21
C THR A 87 -15.24 -0.61 -2.37
N GLN A 88 -14.45 -1.61 -2.01
CA GLN A 88 -14.79 -3.01 -2.24
C GLN A 88 -15.70 -3.57 -1.14
N SER A 89 -16.78 -4.25 -1.53
CA SER A 89 -17.72 -4.87 -0.60
C SER A 89 -17.38 -6.32 -0.25
N ALA A 90 -16.70 -7.03 -1.16
CA ALA A 90 -16.30 -8.43 -0.95
C ALA A 90 -14.94 -8.52 -0.25
N VAL A 91 -14.84 -9.36 0.78
CA VAL A 91 -13.63 -9.52 1.60
C VAL A 91 -12.42 -9.92 0.77
N LYS A 92 -12.55 -10.92 -0.10
CA LYS A 92 -11.45 -11.40 -0.94
C LYS A 92 -10.99 -10.33 -1.93
N THR A 93 -11.92 -9.60 -2.55
CA THR A 93 -11.58 -8.50 -3.47
C THR A 93 -10.90 -7.36 -2.75
N ALA A 94 -11.37 -6.99 -1.56
CA ALA A 94 -10.68 -6.00 -0.71
C ALA A 94 -9.26 -6.45 -0.33
N LEU A 95 -9.07 -7.73 0.00
CA LEU A 95 -7.76 -8.31 0.28
C LEU A 95 -6.83 -8.29 -0.94
N ALA A 96 -7.36 -8.52 -2.15
CA ALA A 96 -6.59 -8.42 -3.39
C ALA A 96 -6.10 -6.99 -3.64
N TRP A 97 -6.98 -6.01 -3.56
CA TRP A 97 -6.61 -4.60 -3.69
C TRP A 97 -5.65 -4.13 -2.59
N SER A 98 -5.82 -4.65 -1.37
CA SER A 98 -4.85 -4.47 -0.30
C SER A 98 -3.47 -5.05 -0.67
N THR A 99 -3.42 -6.16 -1.41
CA THR A 99 -2.15 -6.70 -1.91
C THR A 99 -1.52 -5.78 -2.96
N VAL A 100 -2.29 -5.27 -3.92
CA VAL A 100 -1.81 -4.28 -4.90
C VAL A 100 -1.22 -3.06 -4.18
N ALA A 101 -1.93 -2.51 -3.18
CA ALA A 101 -1.44 -1.38 -2.39
C ALA A 101 -0.11 -1.69 -1.67
N GLN A 102 -0.02 -2.85 -1.02
CA GLN A 102 1.18 -3.26 -0.27
C GLN A 102 2.37 -3.53 -1.19
N MET A 103 2.14 -4.12 -2.37
CA MET A 103 3.19 -4.30 -3.37
C MET A 103 3.67 -2.96 -3.93
N GLY A 104 2.77 -2.01 -4.17
CA GLY A 104 3.15 -0.65 -4.51
C GLY A 104 4.03 -0.01 -3.42
N PHE A 105 3.67 -0.19 -2.16
CA PHE A 105 4.45 0.32 -1.04
C PHE A 105 5.83 -0.36 -0.92
N MET A 106 5.92 -1.65 -1.20
CA MET A 106 7.19 -2.37 -1.28
C MET A 106 8.07 -1.85 -2.42
N LEU A 107 7.51 -1.56 -3.60
CA LEU A 107 8.25 -0.93 -4.71
C LEU A 107 8.75 0.47 -4.33
N LEU A 108 7.94 1.26 -3.61
CA LEU A 108 8.34 2.56 -3.06
C LEU A 108 9.54 2.40 -2.11
N GLN A 109 9.52 1.41 -1.22
CA GLN A 109 10.65 1.11 -0.32
C GLN A 109 11.93 0.77 -1.11
N CYS A 110 11.81 -0.06 -2.14
CA CYS A 110 12.93 -0.37 -3.03
C CYS A 110 13.45 0.90 -3.73
N GLY A 111 12.56 1.74 -4.26
CA GLY A 111 12.91 3.00 -4.94
C GLY A 111 13.56 4.03 -4.01
N LEU A 112 13.25 4.01 -2.73
CA LEU A 112 13.91 4.83 -1.70
C LEU A 112 15.26 4.22 -1.23
N GLY A 113 15.62 3.02 -1.71
CA GLY A 113 16.85 2.33 -1.31
C GLY A 113 16.77 1.69 0.08
N LEU A 114 15.59 1.51 0.64
CA LEU A 114 15.36 0.89 1.94
C LEU A 114 15.24 -0.63 1.81
N TRP A 115 16.26 -1.25 1.22
CA TRP A 115 16.28 -2.67 0.85
C TRP A 115 16.04 -3.63 2.02
N PRO A 116 16.70 -3.46 3.20
CA PRO A 116 16.44 -4.32 4.34
C PRO A 116 14.97 -4.26 4.80
N LEU A 117 14.38 -3.05 4.78
CA LEU A 117 13.01 -2.84 5.17
C LEU A 117 12.02 -3.41 4.13
N ALA A 118 12.35 -3.33 2.83
CA ALA A 118 11.57 -3.98 1.78
C ALA A 118 11.57 -5.50 1.92
N LEU A 119 12.70 -6.11 2.29
CA LEU A 119 12.78 -7.55 2.57
C LEU A 119 11.93 -7.93 3.79
N LEU A 120 12.01 -7.17 4.87
CA LEU A 120 11.16 -7.39 6.04
C LEU A 120 9.67 -7.25 5.69
N HIS A 121 9.33 -6.27 4.83
CA HIS A 121 7.96 -6.10 4.33
C HIS A 121 7.48 -7.36 3.59
N ILE A 122 8.28 -7.93 2.71
CA ILE A 122 7.94 -9.17 1.99
C ILE A 122 7.64 -10.30 2.97
N VAL A 123 8.48 -10.50 3.98
CA VAL A 123 8.28 -11.57 4.98
C VAL A 123 7.00 -11.34 5.78
N ALA A 124 6.82 -10.14 6.33
CA ALA A 124 5.63 -9.79 7.11
C ALA A 124 4.36 -9.86 6.26
N HIS A 125 4.40 -9.37 5.02
CA HIS A 125 3.31 -9.43 4.07
C HIS A 125 2.90 -10.85 3.75
N SER A 126 3.87 -11.74 3.50
CA SER A 126 3.60 -13.16 3.22
C SER A 126 2.83 -13.82 4.35
N LEU A 127 3.29 -13.66 5.59
CA LEU A 127 2.64 -14.23 6.77
C LEU A 127 1.23 -13.65 6.98
N TYR A 128 1.12 -12.33 6.92
CA TYR A 128 -0.17 -11.65 7.10
C TYR A 128 -1.18 -12.04 6.02
N LYS A 129 -0.79 -12.06 4.75
CA LYS A 129 -1.70 -12.37 3.64
C LYS A 129 -2.11 -13.83 3.62
N ALA A 130 -1.20 -14.75 3.92
CA ALA A 130 -1.57 -16.16 4.07
C ALA A 130 -2.66 -16.30 5.13
N HIS A 131 -2.45 -15.73 6.32
CA HIS A 131 -3.44 -15.76 7.40
C HIS A 131 -4.77 -15.10 6.99
N ALA A 132 -4.72 -13.90 6.40
CA ALA A 132 -5.92 -13.14 6.03
C ALA A 132 -6.78 -13.86 4.99
N PHE A 133 -6.17 -14.44 3.96
CA PHE A 133 -6.93 -15.20 2.95
C PHE A 133 -7.48 -16.51 3.52
N LEU A 134 -6.68 -17.29 4.26
CA LEU A 134 -7.15 -18.54 4.86
C LEU A 134 -8.29 -18.30 5.86
N SER A 135 -8.28 -17.19 6.59
CA SER A 135 -9.34 -16.85 7.54
C SER A 135 -10.52 -16.09 6.92
N SER A 136 -10.49 -15.76 5.62
CA SER A 136 -11.53 -14.94 4.98
C SER A 136 -12.92 -15.59 5.03
N GLY A 137 -13.02 -16.91 5.01
CA GLY A 137 -14.28 -17.64 5.12
C GLY A 137 -14.97 -17.47 6.48
N SER A 138 -14.21 -17.44 7.56
CA SER A 138 -14.75 -17.23 8.92
C SER A 138 -15.02 -15.74 9.23
N ALA A 139 -14.38 -14.82 8.53
CA ALA A 139 -14.58 -13.39 8.70
C ALA A 139 -16.03 -12.97 8.44
N VAL A 140 -16.71 -13.58 7.46
CA VAL A 140 -18.13 -13.31 7.16
C VAL A 140 -19.01 -13.67 8.35
N LEU A 141 -18.79 -14.83 8.96
CA LEU A 141 -19.54 -15.28 10.15
C LEU A 141 -19.23 -14.40 11.36
N ALA A 142 -17.98 -14.01 11.56
CA ALA A 142 -17.57 -13.12 12.63
C ALA A 142 -18.23 -11.72 12.49
N VAL A 143 -18.25 -11.14 11.29
CA VAL A 143 -18.91 -9.85 11.02
C VAL A 143 -20.43 -9.95 11.19
N ALA A 144 -21.06 -11.06 10.78
CA ALA A 144 -22.48 -11.28 10.96
C ALA A 144 -22.87 -11.42 12.45
N SER A 145 -21.97 -11.93 13.30
CA SER A 145 -22.18 -12.08 14.75
C SER A 145 -21.92 -10.82 15.54
N VAL A 146 -21.18 -9.85 15.00
CA VAL A 146 -20.89 -8.58 15.68
C VAL A 146 -22.09 -7.66 15.61
N ARG A 147 -22.53 -7.16 16.80
CA ARG A 147 -23.54 -6.09 16.88
C ARG A 147 -23.09 -4.91 16.01
N LYS A 148 -23.97 -4.43 15.12
CA LYS A 148 -23.69 -3.27 14.28
C LYS A 148 -23.07 -2.16 15.13
N PRO A 149 -21.89 -1.64 14.80
CA PRO A 149 -21.35 -0.51 15.55
C PRO A 149 -22.35 0.64 15.48
N GLY A 150 -22.48 1.38 16.57
CA GLY A 150 -23.29 2.60 16.62
C GLY A 150 -22.80 3.65 15.60
N PRO A 151 -23.50 4.76 15.46
CA PRO A 151 -23.09 5.82 14.53
C PRO A 151 -21.64 6.21 14.81
N VAL A 152 -20.82 6.16 13.75
CA VAL A 152 -19.40 6.56 13.83
C VAL A 152 -19.37 8.08 14.05
N ALA A 153 -18.68 8.53 15.10
CA ALA A 153 -18.47 9.95 15.34
C ALA A 153 -17.72 10.58 14.14
N VAL A 154 -18.31 11.63 13.56
CA VAL A 154 -17.69 12.36 12.44
C VAL A 154 -16.74 13.41 13.04
N PRO A 155 -15.43 13.30 12.82
CA PRO A 155 -14.50 14.28 13.35
C PRO A 155 -14.65 15.62 12.62
N SER A 156 -14.62 16.72 13.38
CA SER A 156 -14.56 18.06 12.81
C SER A 156 -13.21 18.31 12.12
N ALA A 157 -13.14 19.26 11.18
CA ALA A 157 -11.88 19.63 10.53
C ALA A 157 -10.80 20.04 11.55
N ARG A 158 -11.19 20.68 12.67
CA ARG A 158 -10.29 21.02 13.78
C ARG A 158 -9.76 19.77 14.49
N ALA A 159 -10.59 18.74 14.70
CA ALA A 159 -10.16 17.47 15.30
C ALA A 159 -9.19 16.74 14.37
N VAL A 160 -9.45 16.73 13.07
CA VAL A 160 -8.54 16.17 12.05
C VAL A 160 -7.18 16.89 12.09
N SER A 161 -7.17 18.22 12.01
CA SER A 161 -5.92 19.00 12.06
C SER A 161 -5.11 18.77 13.33
N LYS A 162 -5.78 18.74 14.50
CA LYS A 162 -5.13 18.43 15.78
C LYS A 162 -4.56 17.02 15.81
N ALA A 163 -5.27 16.03 15.25
CA ALA A 163 -4.82 14.65 15.17
C ALA A 163 -3.57 14.50 14.32
N PHE A 164 -3.54 15.13 13.15
CA PHE A 164 -2.37 15.11 12.28
C PHE A 164 -1.16 15.79 12.93
N LEU A 165 -1.37 16.96 13.57
CA LEU A 165 -0.31 17.64 14.30
C LEU A 165 0.22 16.80 15.47
N LEU A 166 -0.68 16.20 16.27
CA LEU A 166 -0.30 15.35 17.39
C LEU A 166 0.47 14.11 16.91
N ALA A 167 0.00 13.45 15.85
CA ALA A 167 0.68 12.29 15.25
C ALA A 167 2.08 12.66 14.76
N LEU A 168 2.22 13.82 14.09
CA LEU A 168 3.50 14.29 13.60
C LEU A 168 4.46 14.66 14.72
N CYS A 169 3.98 15.35 15.77
CA CYS A 169 4.78 15.66 16.95
C CYS A 169 5.25 14.40 17.69
N LEU A 170 4.34 13.42 17.86
CA LEU A 170 4.67 12.14 18.46
C LEU A 170 5.72 11.39 17.65
N TYR A 171 5.54 11.35 16.32
CA TYR A 171 6.50 10.75 15.40
C TYR A 171 7.87 11.43 15.50
N ALA A 172 7.91 12.76 15.44
CA ALA A 172 9.17 13.52 15.53
C ALA A 172 9.89 13.27 16.87
N ALA A 173 9.16 13.20 17.97
CA ALA A 173 9.73 12.91 19.29
C ALA A 173 10.34 11.50 19.36
N VAL A 174 9.64 10.50 18.82
CA VAL A 174 10.16 9.11 18.77
C VAL A 174 11.33 9.02 17.81
N ALA A 175 11.26 9.63 16.61
CA ALA A 175 12.35 9.65 15.65
C ALA A 175 13.62 10.27 16.25
N LEU A 176 13.47 11.42 16.93
CA LEU A 176 14.59 12.06 17.62
C LEU A 176 15.19 11.19 18.74
N ALA A 177 14.33 10.52 19.52
CA ALA A 177 14.80 9.61 20.56
C ALA A 177 15.62 8.44 19.96
N PHE A 178 15.16 7.85 18.86
CA PHE A 178 15.90 6.80 18.16
C PHE A 178 17.21 7.31 17.57
N ASP A 179 17.20 8.52 16.99
CA ASP A 179 18.39 9.17 16.43
C ASP A 179 19.48 9.40 17.49
N LEU A 180 19.07 9.90 18.66
CA LEU A 180 19.99 10.15 19.78
C LEU A 180 20.55 8.86 20.42
N VAL A 181 19.76 7.78 20.48
CA VAL A 181 20.15 6.54 21.18
C VAL A 181 20.87 5.57 20.24
N LEU A 182 20.39 5.44 18.99
CA LEU A 182 20.83 4.42 18.05
C LEU A 182 21.56 5.00 16.82
N GLY A 183 21.78 6.31 16.79
CA GLY A 183 22.46 7.02 15.73
C GLY A 183 21.53 7.45 14.57
N PRO A 184 22.04 8.31 13.67
CA PRO A 184 21.25 9.00 12.65
C PRO A 184 20.56 8.05 11.68
N GLN A 185 19.35 8.44 11.29
CA GLN A 185 18.52 7.75 10.30
C GLN A 185 18.68 8.41 8.93
N SER A 186 18.50 7.64 7.85
CA SER A 186 18.42 8.22 6.52
C SER A 186 17.14 9.07 6.34
N ALA A 187 17.21 10.11 5.52
CA ALA A 187 16.04 10.93 5.19
C ALA A 187 14.89 10.10 4.61
N GLN A 188 15.22 9.08 3.82
CA GLN A 188 14.29 8.13 3.23
C GLN A 188 13.54 7.30 4.31
N ALA A 189 14.26 6.84 5.33
CA ALA A 189 13.64 6.10 6.44
C ALA A 189 12.71 6.99 7.27
N ILE A 190 13.15 8.22 7.56
CA ILE A 190 12.30 9.21 8.25
C ILE A 190 11.05 9.53 7.44
N ALA A 191 11.19 9.73 6.13
CA ALA A 191 10.06 10.02 5.25
C ALA A 191 9.05 8.86 5.21
N LEU A 192 9.53 7.62 5.10
CA LEU A 192 8.65 6.45 5.06
C LEU A 192 7.91 6.26 6.39
N GLY A 193 8.58 6.48 7.51
CA GLY A 193 7.94 6.46 8.83
C GLY A 193 6.88 7.56 8.99
N ALA A 194 7.14 8.76 8.45
CA ALA A 194 6.15 9.83 8.42
C ALA A 194 4.91 9.44 7.61
N ILE A 195 5.08 8.80 6.44
CA ILE A 195 3.97 8.25 5.64
C ILE A 195 3.14 7.25 6.45
N LEU A 196 3.80 6.34 7.18
CA LEU A 196 3.11 5.38 8.05
C LEU A 196 2.25 6.09 9.10
N VAL A 197 2.81 7.09 9.75
CA VAL A 197 2.14 7.85 10.82
C VAL A 197 0.98 8.69 10.29
N LEU A 198 1.04 9.20 9.05
CA LEU A 198 -0.11 9.84 8.41
C LEU A 198 -1.31 8.88 8.31
N GLY A 199 -1.07 7.59 8.02
CA GLY A 199 -2.12 6.56 8.04
C GLY A 199 -2.71 6.34 9.43
N VAL A 200 -1.90 6.45 10.50
CA VAL A 200 -2.35 6.31 11.88
C VAL A 200 -3.05 7.58 12.40
N ALA A 201 -2.71 8.75 11.87
CA ALA A 201 -3.33 10.03 12.24
C ALA A 201 -4.85 10.03 12.05
N TYR A 202 -5.36 9.30 11.05
CA TYR A 202 -6.80 9.09 10.86
C TYR A 202 -7.46 8.41 12.07
N LEU A 203 -6.83 7.40 12.64
CA LEU A 203 -7.36 6.73 13.84
C LEU A 203 -7.38 7.68 15.05
N ILE A 204 -6.35 8.52 15.19
CA ILE A 204 -6.31 9.55 16.23
C ILE A 204 -7.42 10.57 16.02
N ALA A 205 -7.70 10.96 14.77
CA ALA A 205 -8.78 11.90 14.45
C ALA A 205 -10.15 11.39 14.91
N GLN A 206 -10.41 10.10 14.71
CA GLN A 206 -11.64 9.47 15.22
C GLN A 206 -11.69 9.47 16.75
N GLY A 207 -10.56 9.25 17.42
CA GLY A 207 -10.47 9.29 18.89
C GLY A 207 -10.60 10.69 19.49
N LEU A 208 -10.35 11.76 18.72
CA LEU A 208 -10.47 13.16 19.12
C LEU A 208 -11.82 13.79 18.71
N ALA A 209 -12.72 13.05 18.05
CA ALA A 209 -14.04 13.55 17.73
C ALA A 209 -14.82 13.88 19.01
N ASP A 210 -15.64 14.92 18.99
CA ASP A 210 -16.34 15.47 20.17
C ASP A 210 -17.24 14.43 20.89
N ALA A 211 -17.74 13.45 20.15
CA ALA A 211 -18.57 12.34 20.66
C ALA A 211 -17.73 11.08 21.04
N ALA A 212 -16.40 11.12 20.94
CA ALA A 212 -15.58 9.94 21.19
C ALA A 212 -15.41 9.66 22.70
N PRO A 213 -15.59 8.41 23.16
CA PRO A 213 -15.30 8.04 24.52
C PRO A 213 -13.80 8.21 24.85
N ARG A 214 -13.46 8.67 26.06
CA ARG A 214 -12.06 8.81 26.52
C ARG A 214 -11.24 7.54 26.36
N ALA A 215 -11.86 6.36 26.49
CA ALA A 215 -11.23 5.07 26.28
C ALA A 215 -10.77 4.87 24.82
N LEU A 216 -11.52 5.38 23.84
CA LEU A 216 -11.14 5.34 22.42
C LEU A 216 -9.93 6.24 22.18
N THR A 217 -9.94 7.48 22.66
CA THR A 217 -8.80 8.41 22.54
C THR A 217 -7.52 7.80 23.11
N ARG A 218 -7.59 7.21 24.32
CA ARG A 218 -6.42 6.53 24.91
C ARG A 218 -5.93 5.36 24.08
N ARG A 219 -6.82 4.51 23.57
CA ARG A 219 -6.46 3.36 22.72
C ARG A 219 -5.80 3.80 21.41
N THR A 220 -6.32 4.83 20.77
CA THR A 220 -5.76 5.32 19.50
C THR A 220 -4.38 5.96 19.70
N VAL A 221 -4.18 6.73 20.77
CA VAL A 221 -2.85 7.31 21.09
C VAL A 221 -1.84 6.20 21.39
N LEU A 222 -2.20 5.21 22.21
CA LEU A 222 -1.32 4.07 22.50
C LEU A 222 -1.02 3.23 21.26
N ALA A 223 -2.00 3.00 20.40
CA ALA A 223 -1.79 2.30 19.13
C ALA A 223 -0.85 3.08 18.20
N SER A 224 -0.97 4.41 18.15
CA SER A 224 -0.10 5.27 17.33
C SER A 224 1.34 5.25 17.85
N LEU A 225 1.52 5.35 19.15
CA LEU A 225 2.83 5.23 19.79
C LEU A 225 3.43 3.85 19.52
N GLY A 226 2.66 2.79 19.72
CA GLY A 226 3.08 1.41 19.45
C GLY A 226 3.47 1.19 18.00
N ALA A 227 2.69 1.72 17.04
CA ALA A 227 3.00 1.62 15.61
C ALA A 227 4.30 2.37 15.25
N THR A 228 4.52 3.55 15.84
CA THR A 228 5.74 4.34 15.61
C THR A 228 6.98 3.64 16.17
N LEU A 229 6.88 3.15 17.40
CA LEU A 229 7.97 2.39 18.03
C LEU A 229 8.26 1.09 17.27
N ALA A 230 7.22 0.38 16.84
CA ALA A 230 7.37 -0.83 16.04
C ALA A 230 8.05 -0.54 14.69
N TYR A 231 7.68 0.56 14.01
CA TYR A 231 8.32 0.94 12.75
C TYR A 231 9.83 1.11 12.92
N PHE A 232 10.26 1.94 13.86
CA PHE A 232 11.70 2.18 14.08
C PHE A 232 12.41 0.91 14.60
N GLY A 233 11.76 0.16 15.48
CA GLY A 233 12.31 -1.11 15.97
C GLY A 233 12.50 -2.13 14.85
N PHE A 234 11.51 -2.30 13.97
CA PHE A 234 11.61 -3.20 12.82
C PHE A 234 12.60 -2.69 11.77
N HIS A 235 12.70 -1.38 11.58
CA HIS A 235 13.70 -0.81 10.69
C HIS A 235 15.12 -1.13 11.19
N ARG A 236 15.40 -0.91 12.46
CA ARG A 236 16.71 -1.26 13.06
C ARG A 236 16.97 -2.76 13.06
N LEU A 237 15.95 -3.57 13.32
CA LEU A 237 16.07 -5.03 13.23
C LEU A 237 16.44 -5.47 11.80
N ALA A 238 15.78 -4.91 10.79
CA ALA A 238 16.07 -5.21 9.39
C ALA A 238 17.50 -4.80 9.00
N ASP A 239 17.93 -3.62 9.42
CA ASP A 239 19.30 -3.16 9.19
C ASP A 239 20.33 -4.04 9.91
N TRP A 240 20.06 -4.47 11.12
CA TRP A 240 20.94 -5.39 11.86
C TRP A 240 21.03 -6.75 11.18
N LEU A 241 19.93 -7.29 10.68
CA LEU A 241 19.89 -8.60 10.04
C LEU A 241 20.53 -8.59 8.64
N TRP A 242 20.28 -7.55 7.85
CA TRP A 242 20.58 -7.56 6.41
C TRP A 242 21.34 -6.33 5.91
N GLY A 243 21.56 -5.31 6.74
CA GLY A 243 22.21 -4.06 6.33
C GLY A 243 23.65 -4.25 5.86
N GLY A 244 24.37 -5.25 6.38
CA GLY A 244 25.70 -5.61 5.90
C GLY A 244 25.73 -6.35 4.55
N LEU A 245 24.58 -6.83 4.05
CA LEU A 245 24.46 -7.62 2.82
C LEU A 245 23.84 -6.82 1.66
N LEU A 246 23.14 -5.74 1.97
CA LEU A 246 22.37 -4.96 1.00
C LEU A 246 22.94 -3.54 0.88
N PRO A 247 22.78 -2.88 -0.28
CA PRO A 247 23.24 -1.50 -0.45
C PRO A 247 22.57 -0.57 0.56
N HIS A 248 23.30 0.46 0.99
CA HIS A 248 22.72 1.53 1.79
C HIS A 248 21.84 2.44 0.93
N ALA A 249 20.92 3.14 1.57
CA ALA A 249 20.11 4.16 0.90
C ALA A 249 21.03 5.20 0.24
N PRO A 250 20.73 5.65 -0.99
CA PRO A 250 21.54 6.64 -1.67
C PRO A 250 21.59 7.96 -0.88
N ALA A 251 22.71 8.69 -1.02
CA ALA A 251 22.80 10.04 -0.47
C ALA A 251 21.68 10.91 -1.06
N SER A 252 21.01 11.69 -0.21
CA SER A 252 19.87 12.52 -0.62
C SER A 252 20.33 13.74 -1.41
N GLY A 253 20.40 13.58 -2.74
CA GLY A 253 20.57 14.68 -3.71
C GLY A 253 19.25 15.39 -4.04
N PRO A 254 19.26 16.34 -4.99
CA PRO A 254 18.05 17.07 -5.38
C PRO A 254 16.91 16.19 -5.89
N LEU A 255 17.24 15.11 -6.64
CA LEU A 255 16.24 14.15 -7.15
C LEU A 255 15.59 13.38 -6.01
N GLU A 256 16.39 12.82 -5.10
CA GLU A 256 15.92 12.05 -3.96
C GLU A 256 15.03 12.91 -3.05
N TRP A 257 15.41 14.16 -2.78
CA TRP A 257 14.58 15.09 -2.03
C TRP A 257 13.27 15.42 -2.75
N ALA A 258 13.28 15.64 -4.06
CA ALA A 258 12.07 15.88 -4.82
C ALA A 258 11.11 14.67 -4.75
N LEU A 259 11.63 13.43 -4.85
CA LEU A 259 10.84 12.22 -4.75
C LEU A 259 10.30 11.99 -3.32
N ILE A 260 11.10 12.26 -2.30
CA ILE A 260 10.66 12.19 -0.90
C ILE A 260 9.52 13.17 -0.64
N VAL A 261 9.67 14.43 -1.06
CA VAL A 261 8.64 15.45 -0.88
C VAL A 261 7.37 15.10 -1.66
N LEU A 262 7.51 14.64 -2.89
CA LEU A 262 6.37 14.19 -3.70
C LEU A 262 5.61 13.04 -3.01
N ALA A 263 6.32 12.03 -2.53
CA ALA A 263 5.71 10.91 -1.81
C ALA A 263 4.99 11.40 -0.55
N LEU A 264 5.65 12.18 0.30
CA LEU A 264 5.06 12.73 1.52
C LEU A 264 3.79 13.54 1.24
N LEU A 265 3.83 14.46 0.27
CA LEU A 265 2.68 15.29 -0.08
C LEU A 265 1.53 14.45 -0.65
N SER A 266 1.82 13.47 -1.50
CA SER A 266 0.80 12.61 -2.10
C SER A 266 0.09 11.75 -1.04
N PHE A 267 0.85 11.11 -0.16
CA PHE A 267 0.28 10.31 0.93
C PHE A 267 -0.44 11.18 1.96
N ALA A 268 0.10 12.35 2.31
CA ALA A 268 -0.55 13.31 3.21
C ALA A 268 -1.89 13.80 2.63
N PHE A 269 -1.91 14.15 1.35
CA PHE A 269 -3.13 14.57 0.67
C PHE A 269 -4.21 13.47 0.74
N VAL A 270 -3.87 12.24 0.38
CA VAL A 270 -4.83 11.12 0.44
C VAL A 270 -5.28 10.85 1.88
N ALA A 271 -4.38 10.90 2.85
CA ALA A 271 -4.73 10.71 4.27
C ALA A 271 -5.70 11.80 4.78
N ILE A 272 -5.50 13.06 4.39
CA ILE A 272 -6.39 14.17 4.75
C ILE A 272 -7.76 13.99 4.08
N VAL A 273 -7.79 13.71 2.77
CA VAL A 273 -9.03 13.46 2.03
C VAL A 273 -9.82 12.32 2.66
N GLN A 274 -9.14 11.23 3.02
CA GLN A 274 -9.75 10.08 3.69
C GLN A 274 -10.27 10.46 5.09
N ALA A 275 -9.53 11.20 5.88
CA ALA A 275 -9.94 11.65 7.21
C ALA A 275 -11.17 12.57 7.15
N MET A 276 -11.27 13.37 6.10
CA MET A 276 -12.39 14.28 5.86
C MET A 276 -13.55 13.63 5.08
N PHE A 277 -13.45 12.36 4.71
CA PHE A 277 -14.46 11.66 3.90
C PHE A 277 -15.90 11.84 4.41
N PRO A 278 -16.21 11.77 5.72
CA PRO A 278 -17.57 11.96 6.21
C PRO A 278 -18.16 13.33 5.85
N LEU A 279 -17.33 14.36 5.65
CA LEU A 279 -17.78 15.72 5.32
C LEU A 279 -18.21 15.89 3.85
N TRP A 280 -17.66 15.07 2.94
CA TRP A 280 -17.94 15.16 1.50
C TRP A 280 -18.56 13.89 0.91
N ALA A 281 -18.77 12.84 1.72
CA ALA A 281 -19.32 11.54 1.27
C ALA A 281 -20.70 11.66 0.60
N HIS A 282 -21.51 12.64 1.00
CA HIS A 282 -22.86 12.86 0.46
C HIS A 282 -22.89 13.76 -0.79
N HIS A 283 -21.73 14.30 -1.22
CA HIS A 283 -21.67 15.11 -2.43
C HIS A 283 -21.91 14.23 -3.68
N PRO A 284 -22.71 14.65 -4.68
CA PRO A 284 -22.99 13.86 -5.89
C PRO A 284 -21.72 13.39 -6.62
N ALA A 285 -20.67 14.22 -6.66
CA ALA A 285 -19.39 13.85 -7.26
C ALA A 285 -18.71 12.67 -6.52
N ALA A 286 -18.94 12.50 -5.21
CA ALA A 286 -18.41 11.37 -4.45
C ALA A 286 -19.03 10.05 -4.91
N ALA A 287 -20.32 10.03 -5.25
CA ALA A 287 -20.99 8.85 -5.77
C ALA A 287 -20.40 8.43 -7.13
N GLY A 288 -20.20 9.36 -8.05
CA GLY A 288 -19.55 9.10 -9.34
C GLY A 288 -18.11 8.59 -9.18
N LEU A 289 -17.31 9.27 -8.37
CA LEU A 289 -15.95 8.87 -8.08
C LEU A 289 -15.87 7.45 -7.48
N ARG A 290 -16.80 7.13 -6.56
CA ARG A 290 -16.88 5.79 -5.94
C ARG A 290 -17.14 4.71 -6.98
N VAL A 291 -18.01 4.95 -7.97
CA VAL A 291 -18.30 3.99 -9.04
C VAL A 291 -17.03 3.73 -9.88
N HIS A 292 -16.32 4.78 -10.28
CA HIS A 292 -15.07 4.64 -11.04
C HIS A 292 -13.98 3.91 -10.26
N LEU A 293 -13.79 4.26 -8.99
CA LEU A 293 -12.82 3.59 -8.12
C LEU A 293 -13.21 2.13 -7.87
N ALA A 294 -14.48 1.84 -7.59
CA ALA A 294 -14.95 0.47 -7.35
C ALA A 294 -14.66 -0.46 -8.53
N ASN A 295 -14.65 0.09 -9.75
CA ASN A 295 -14.32 -0.63 -10.98
C ASN A 295 -12.83 -0.49 -11.38
N GLY A 296 -11.94 -0.06 -10.50
CA GLY A 296 -10.52 0.10 -10.77
C GLY A 296 -10.22 1.01 -11.98
N LEU A 297 -11.00 2.08 -12.15
CA LEU A 297 -10.98 2.98 -13.32
C LEU A 297 -11.16 2.24 -14.66
N TYR A 298 -11.77 1.07 -14.65
CA TYR A 298 -12.00 0.21 -15.82
C TYR A 298 -10.74 -0.24 -16.56
N LEU A 299 -9.58 -0.17 -15.92
CA LEU A 299 -8.28 -0.45 -16.58
C LEU A 299 -8.18 -1.87 -17.11
N ASN A 300 -8.65 -2.85 -16.35
CA ASN A 300 -8.67 -4.24 -16.80
C ASN A 300 -9.49 -4.40 -18.10
N ALA A 301 -10.70 -3.84 -18.11
CA ALA A 301 -11.57 -3.89 -19.30
C ALA A 301 -10.96 -3.18 -20.53
N ILE A 302 -10.23 -2.09 -20.31
CA ILE A 302 -9.52 -1.36 -21.38
C ILE A 302 -8.38 -2.22 -21.91
N LEU A 303 -7.56 -2.79 -21.03
CA LEU A 303 -6.44 -3.65 -21.41
C LEU A 303 -6.91 -4.91 -22.14
N ASP A 304 -7.97 -5.55 -21.66
CA ASP A 304 -8.55 -6.74 -22.30
C ASP A 304 -9.07 -6.43 -23.70
N ARG A 305 -9.69 -5.26 -23.89
CA ARG A 305 -10.09 -4.82 -25.23
C ARG A 305 -8.89 -4.60 -26.16
N MET A 306 -7.82 -4.02 -25.63
CA MET A 306 -6.59 -3.76 -26.40
C MET A 306 -5.89 -5.06 -26.79
N THR A 307 -5.90 -6.07 -25.93
CA THR A 307 -5.29 -7.39 -26.17
C THR A 307 -6.21 -8.36 -26.92
N GLY A 308 -7.47 -7.99 -27.18
CA GLY A 308 -8.45 -8.79 -27.90
C GLY A 308 -9.13 -9.87 -27.03
N GLY A 309 -8.99 -9.83 -25.70
CA GLY A 309 -9.56 -10.81 -24.78
C GLY A 309 -11.09 -10.92 -24.79
N PHE A 310 -11.80 -9.91 -25.25
CA PHE A 310 -13.27 -9.91 -25.39
C PHE A 310 -13.76 -10.21 -26.83
N ARG A 311 -12.93 -10.71 -27.72
CA ARG A 311 -13.43 -11.19 -29.03
C ARG A 311 -14.14 -12.51 -28.83
N VAL A 312 -15.46 -12.46 -28.64
CA VAL A 312 -16.34 -13.62 -28.79
C VAL A 312 -16.32 -13.95 -30.30
N ASP A 313 -15.73 -15.07 -30.67
CA ASP A 313 -15.81 -15.57 -32.05
C ASP A 313 -17.28 -15.77 -32.38
N ALA A 314 -17.81 -14.92 -33.30
CA ALA A 314 -19.17 -15.02 -33.76
C ALA A 314 -19.51 -16.43 -34.32
N ASN A 315 -18.49 -17.19 -34.75
CA ASN A 315 -18.62 -18.58 -35.19
C ASN A 315 -18.91 -19.57 -34.06
N ARG A 316 -18.46 -19.34 -32.81
CA ARG A 316 -18.80 -20.25 -31.70
C ARG A 316 -20.28 -20.13 -31.30
N SER A 317 -20.85 -18.94 -31.33
CA SER A 317 -22.27 -18.73 -31.01
C SER A 317 -23.21 -19.31 -32.10
N ALA A 318 -22.73 -19.44 -33.34
CA ALA A 318 -23.49 -20.09 -34.42
C ALA A 318 -23.48 -21.62 -34.30
N LEU A 319 -22.37 -22.22 -33.84
CA LEU A 319 -22.26 -23.67 -33.64
C LEU A 319 -23.06 -24.16 -32.40
N GLU A 320 -23.13 -23.37 -31.33
CA GLU A 320 -23.97 -23.70 -30.18
C GLU A 320 -25.48 -23.62 -30.49
N LYS A 321 -25.89 -22.71 -31.39
CA LYS A 321 -27.27 -22.58 -31.84
C LYS A 321 -27.70 -23.68 -32.86
N SER A 322 -26.75 -24.34 -33.50
CA SER A 322 -27.03 -25.42 -34.44
C SER A 322 -27.16 -26.80 -33.79
N ASN A 323 -26.83 -26.92 -32.49
CA ASN A 323 -26.87 -28.17 -31.71
C ASN A 323 -28.01 -28.19 -30.67
N VAL A 324 -28.96 -27.25 -30.73
CA VAL A 324 -30.23 -27.25 -30.01
C VAL A 324 -31.36 -27.38 -31.03
#